data_6765c9f515d5e4c7ae55d6b2aa88ae07
#
_entry.id   6765c9f515d5e4c7ae55d6b2aa88ae07
#
_cell.length_a   1.000
_cell.length_b   1.000
_cell.length_c   1.000
_cell.angle_alpha   90.00
_cell.angle_beta   90.00
_cell.angle_gamma   90.00
#
_symmetry.space_group_name_H-M   'P 1'
#
loop_
_entity.id
_entity.type
_entity.pdbx_description
1 polymer ?
#
loop_
_entity_poly.entity_id
_entity_poly.type
_entity_poly.pdbx_seq_one_letter_code
_entity_poly.pdbx_strand_id
1 'polypeptide(L)'
;MTATTTGAAVPTRGWAEGWGLFWTLTCALAAMALGFLFAIGWDTEGYRMVIRATARTSLVLFLAAFAASAVVKLWPGPFTRWLRRNRRQLGLGFAMSHFIHALAIIALWKTDPGTFWVLTNPKSIATGGTAYVFIALLAATSFDRMVKALGPKLWGRLHRWGVWIVAVSFIFTNGKRIPVSLWYALPVVLVIAVIVLRVVAGRRQRRAALA
;
A
#
# COMPACT_ATOMS: atom_id res chain seq x y z
N MET A 1 35.33 -43.34 -7.87
CA MET A 1 34.92 -42.28 -6.91
C MET A 1 33.89 -41.42 -7.60
N THR A 2 32.61 -41.71 -7.40
CA THR A 2 31.48 -40.95 -7.98
C THR A 2 31.04 -39.90 -6.96
N ALA A 3 31.30 -38.64 -7.26
CA ALA A 3 30.87 -37.52 -6.45
C ALA A 3 29.35 -37.34 -6.63
N THR A 4 28.58 -37.65 -5.59
CA THR A 4 27.16 -37.38 -5.49
C THR A 4 26.97 -35.87 -5.25
N THR A 5 26.61 -35.14 -6.29
CA THR A 5 26.17 -33.74 -6.16
C THR A 5 24.83 -33.72 -5.46
N THR A 6 24.83 -33.44 -4.17
CA THR A 6 23.63 -33.15 -3.38
C THR A 6 23.02 -31.85 -3.91
N GLY A 7 21.97 -31.99 -4.72
CA GLY A 7 21.18 -30.86 -5.21
C GLY A 7 20.59 -30.12 -4.01
N ALA A 8 21.07 -28.91 -3.74
CA ALA A 8 20.48 -28.04 -2.74
C ALA A 8 19.03 -27.80 -3.08
N ALA A 9 18.11 -28.30 -2.26
CA ALA A 9 16.68 -28.07 -2.40
C ALA A 9 16.42 -26.57 -2.44
N VAL A 10 15.87 -26.07 -3.54
CA VAL A 10 15.41 -24.67 -3.65
C VAL A 10 14.36 -24.46 -2.55
N PRO A 11 14.58 -23.53 -1.62
CA PRO A 11 13.63 -23.32 -0.54
C PRO A 11 12.28 -22.91 -1.15
N THR A 12 11.26 -23.73 -0.95
CA THR A 12 9.90 -23.42 -1.34
C THR A 12 9.47 -22.17 -0.58
N ARG A 13 9.34 -21.05 -1.30
CA ARG A 13 8.81 -19.80 -0.75
C ARG A 13 7.39 -20.07 -0.28
N GLY A 14 7.18 -20.09 1.04
CA GLY A 14 5.88 -20.33 1.64
C GLY A 14 4.88 -19.21 1.31
N TRP A 15 3.60 -19.43 1.68
CA TRP A 15 2.49 -18.48 1.52
C TRP A 15 2.75 -17.07 2.11
N ALA A 16 3.70 -16.96 3.06
CA ALA A 16 4.08 -15.71 3.73
C ALA A 16 5.22 -14.95 3.04
N GLU A 17 5.70 -15.35 1.86
CA GLU A 17 6.81 -14.69 1.15
C GLU A 17 6.58 -14.60 -0.37
N GLY A 18 7.14 -13.56 -0.98
CA GLY A 18 7.13 -13.38 -2.42
C GLY A 18 5.72 -13.35 -3.00
N TRP A 19 5.50 -14.05 -4.11
CA TRP A 19 4.20 -14.10 -4.76
C TRP A 19 3.13 -14.85 -3.94
N GLY A 20 3.52 -15.80 -3.08
CA GLY A 20 2.60 -16.42 -2.13
C GLY A 20 1.97 -15.37 -1.21
N LEU A 21 2.76 -14.46 -0.63
CA LEU A 21 2.26 -13.36 0.18
C LEU A 21 1.30 -12.45 -0.60
N PHE A 22 1.63 -12.10 -1.85
CA PHE A 22 0.74 -11.27 -2.67
C PHE A 22 -0.63 -11.91 -2.87
N TRP A 23 -0.67 -13.20 -3.24
CA TRP A 23 -1.93 -13.90 -3.44
C TRP A 23 -2.71 -14.10 -2.15
N THR A 24 -2.03 -14.40 -1.03
CA THR A 24 -2.65 -14.48 0.29
C THR A 24 -3.32 -13.16 0.66
N LEU A 25 -2.62 -12.03 0.50
CA LEU A 25 -3.18 -10.71 0.75
C LEU A 25 -4.37 -10.41 -0.18
N THR A 26 -4.25 -10.73 -1.48
CA THR A 26 -5.32 -10.51 -2.47
C THR A 26 -6.58 -11.31 -2.10
N CYS A 27 -6.43 -12.59 -1.78
CA CYS A 27 -7.57 -13.43 -1.36
C CYS A 27 -8.19 -12.93 -0.06
N ALA A 28 -7.38 -12.55 0.93
CA ALA A 28 -7.88 -12.02 2.19
C ALA A 28 -8.65 -10.70 2.00
N LEU A 29 -8.14 -9.79 1.16
CA LEU A 29 -8.82 -8.53 0.84
C LEU A 29 -10.14 -8.76 0.08
N ALA A 30 -10.16 -9.69 -0.87
CA ALA A 30 -11.37 -10.05 -1.60
C ALA A 30 -12.39 -10.72 -0.67
N ALA A 31 -11.96 -11.67 0.17
CA ALA A 31 -12.82 -12.33 1.15
C ALA A 31 -13.40 -11.32 2.16
N MET A 32 -12.60 -10.37 2.63
CA MET A 32 -13.07 -9.29 3.50
C MET A 32 -14.14 -8.44 2.81
N ALA A 33 -13.92 -8.01 1.56
CA ALA A 33 -14.87 -7.18 0.84
C ALA A 33 -16.18 -7.92 0.56
N LEU A 34 -16.09 -9.15 0.06
CA LEU A 34 -17.25 -10.01 -0.18
C LEU A 34 -17.98 -10.34 1.13
N GLY A 35 -17.25 -10.64 2.20
CA GLY A 35 -17.83 -10.91 3.51
C GLY A 35 -18.70 -9.75 4.01
N PHE A 36 -18.26 -8.49 3.85
CA PHE A 36 -19.07 -7.33 4.18
C PHE A 36 -20.32 -7.20 3.28
N LEU A 37 -20.17 -7.44 1.98
CA LEU A 37 -21.30 -7.35 1.06
C LEU A 37 -22.35 -8.44 1.31
N PHE A 38 -21.94 -9.65 1.67
CA PHE A 38 -22.87 -10.72 2.02
C PHE A 38 -23.51 -10.52 3.41
N ALA A 39 -22.78 -9.95 4.38
CA ALA A 39 -23.27 -9.76 5.73
C ALA A 39 -24.16 -8.52 5.90
N ILE A 40 -23.92 -7.45 5.16
CA ILE A 40 -24.60 -6.15 5.30
C ILE A 40 -25.59 -5.93 4.16
N GLY A 41 -25.17 -6.23 2.90
CA GLY A 41 -25.96 -6.03 1.70
C GLY A 41 -25.12 -5.50 0.54
N TRP A 42 -25.64 -5.67 -0.68
CA TRP A 42 -25.10 -5.12 -1.92
C TRP A 42 -25.74 -3.75 -2.22
N ASP A 43 -25.66 -2.87 -1.21
CA ASP A 43 -26.33 -1.58 -1.16
C ASP A 43 -25.38 -0.48 -0.67
N THR A 44 -25.93 0.70 -0.43
CA THR A 44 -25.19 1.88 0.05
C THR A 44 -24.37 1.59 1.30
N GLU A 45 -24.91 0.89 2.30
CA GLU A 45 -24.20 0.62 3.55
C GLU A 45 -23.13 -0.44 3.38
N GLY A 46 -23.38 -1.52 2.63
CA GLY A 46 -22.36 -2.53 2.30
C GLY A 46 -21.16 -1.92 1.55
N TYR A 47 -21.42 -1.11 0.51
CA TYR A 47 -20.34 -0.43 -0.22
C TYR A 47 -19.56 0.55 0.66
N ARG A 48 -20.23 1.31 1.52
CA ARG A 48 -19.58 2.21 2.48
C ARG A 48 -18.70 1.46 3.47
N MET A 49 -19.11 0.26 3.92
CA MET A 49 -18.30 -0.57 4.80
C MET A 49 -17.06 -1.09 4.07
N VAL A 50 -17.18 -1.59 2.84
CA VAL A 50 -16.04 -2.01 2.02
C VAL A 50 -15.08 -0.84 1.78
N ILE A 51 -15.56 0.36 1.46
CA ILE A 51 -14.75 1.57 1.30
C ILE A 51 -13.97 1.88 2.58
N ARG A 52 -14.59 1.83 3.76
CA ARG A 52 -13.92 2.08 5.04
C ARG A 52 -12.87 1.01 5.37
N ALA A 53 -13.21 -0.27 5.18
CA ALA A 53 -12.32 -1.39 5.47
C ALA A 53 -11.09 -1.38 4.55
N THR A 54 -11.30 -1.22 3.25
CA THR A 54 -10.21 -1.16 2.26
C THR A 54 -9.33 0.08 2.44
N ALA A 55 -9.87 1.23 2.85
CA ALA A 55 -9.06 2.39 3.20
C ALA A 55 -8.10 2.12 4.37
N ARG A 56 -8.56 1.41 5.41
CA ARG A 56 -7.75 1.04 6.58
C ARG A 56 -6.70 0.01 6.24
N THR A 57 -7.06 -1.07 5.54
CA THR A 57 -6.11 -2.12 5.12
C THR A 57 -5.07 -1.57 4.15
N SER A 58 -5.47 -0.68 3.24
CA SER A 58 -4.56 0.05 2.36
C SER A 58 -3.53 0.85 3.13
N LEU A 59 -3.93 1.58 4.16
CA LEU A 59 -3.01 2.35 4.99
C LEU A 59 -1.97 1.44 5.65
N VAL A 60 -2.39 0.33 6.24
CA VAL A 60 -1.47 -0.63 6.89
C VAL A 60 -0.46 -1.19 5.89
N LEU A 61 -0.92 -1.66 4.73
CA LEU A 61 -0.05 -2.22 3.69
C LEU A 61 0.90 -1.17 3.11
N PHE A 62 0.41 0.06 2.89
CA PHE A 62 1.24 1.18 2.47
C PHE A 62 2.32 1.50 3.48
N LEU A 63 1.98 1.65 4.75
CA LEU A 63 2.94 1.96 5.82
C LEU A 63 3.99 0.85 5.96
N ALA A 64 3.59 -0.42 5.90
CA ALA A 64 4.51 -1.55 5.93
C ALA A 64 5.52 -1.51 4.78
N ALA A 65 5.05 -1.28 3.54
CA ALA A 65 5.91 -1.14 2.37
C ALA A 65 6.78 0.12 2.43
N PHE A 66 6.22 1.25 2.88
CA PHE A 66 6.87 2.55 2.93
C PHE A 66 7.95 2.62 4.01
N ALA A 67 7.71 2.02 5.18
CA ALA A 67 8.66 1.95 6.29
C ALA A 67 9.78 0.92 6.10
N ALA A 68 9.55 -0.15 5.31
CA ALA A 68 10.40 -1.34 5.24
C ALA A 68 11.90 -1.08 5.14
N SER A 69 12.29 -0.11 4.31
CA SER A 69 13.71 0.24 4.12
C SER A 69 14.30 1.05 5.26
N ALA A 70 13.49 1.81 6.00
CA ALA A 70 13.95 2.60 7.12
C ALA A 70 14.08 1.75 8.40
N VAL A 71 13.06 0.92 8.69
CA VAL A 71 13.07 0.09 9.89
C VAL A 71 14.21 -0.93 9.89
N VAL A 72 14.54 -1.55 8.75
CA VAL A 72 15.65 -2.51 8.67
C VAL A 72 17.02 -1.84 8.87
N LYS A 73 17.14 -0.54 8.55
CA LYS A 73 18.37 0.22 8.79
C LYS A 73 18.55 0.62 10.24
N LEU A 74 17.45 0.93 10.91
CA LEU A 74 17.46 1.41 12.30
C LEU A 74 17.47 0.25 13.29
N TRP A 75 16.72 -0.80 12.99
CA TRP A 75 16.52 -1.98 13.84
C TRP A 75 16.63 -3.26 12.98
N PRO A 76 17.86 -3.71 12.65
CA PRO A 76 18.05 -4.93 11.87
C PRO A 76 17.61 -6.17 12.67
N GLY A 77 16.62 -6.90 12.18
CA GLY A 77 16.07 -8.10 12.79
C GLY A 77 15.39 -9.02 11.77
N PRO A 78 14.95 -10.22 12.15
CA PRO A 78 14.30 -11.15 11.22
C PRO A 78 13.06 -10.55 10.55
N PHE A 79 12.18 -9.92 11.33
CA PHE A 79 10.95 -9.29 10.87
C PHE A 79 11.21 -8.10 9.94
N THR A 80 12.16 -7.21 10.28
CA THR A 80 12.47 -6.04 9.44
C THR A 80 13.15 -6.42 8.14
N ARG A 81 13.95 -7.50 8.15
CA ARG A 81 14.50 -8.13 6.93
C ARG A 81 13.39 -8.75 6.08
N TRP A 82 12.43 -9.42 6.69
CA TRP A 82 11.25 -9.96 6.01
C TRP A 82 10.44 -8.83 5.34
N LEU A 83 10.11 -7.76 6.06
CA LEU A 83 9.43 -6.57 5.51
C LEU A 83 10.17 -6.02 4.28
N ARG A 84 11.50 -5.90 4.37
CA ARG A 84 12.33 -5.40 3.28
C ARG A 84 12.29 -6.32 2.06
N ARG A 85 12.37 -7.63 2.25
CA ARG A 85 12.30 -8.62 1.16
C ARG A 85 10.93 -8.60 0.47
N ASN A 86 9.87 -8.44 1.24
CA ASN A 86 8.49 -8.49 0.74
C ASN A 86 7.90 -7.10 0.44
N ARG A 87 8.72 -6.04 0.44
CA ARG A 87 8.26 -4.67 0.20
C ARG A 87 7.46 -4.50 -1.09
N ARG A 88 7.86 -5.20 -2.17
CA ARG A 88 7.19 -5.20 -3.47
C ARG A 88 5.78 -5.80 -3.35
N GLN A 89 5.66 -6.94 -2.71
CA GLN A 89 4.38 -7.66 -2.55
C GLN A 89 3.42 -6.90 -1.63
N LEU A 90 3.94 -6.28 -0.58
CA LEU A 90 3.16 -5.39 0.29
C LEU A 90 2.66 -4.15 -0.48
N GLY A 91 3.49 -3.57 -1.34
CA GLY A 91 3.11 -2.46 -2.21
C GLY A 91 2.07 -2.86 -3.26
N LEU A 92 2.18 -4.05 -3.84
CA LEU A 92 1.17 -4.59 -4.76
C LEU A 92 -0.13 -4.96 -4.03
N GLY A 93 -0.06 -5.50 -2.80
CA GLY A 93 -1.22 -5.72 -1.94
C GLY A 93 -1.94 -4.42 -1.59
N PHE A 94 -1.19 -3.35 -1.31
CA PHE A 94 -1.73 -2.00 -1.17
C PHE A 94 -2.50 -1.55 -2.44
N ALA A 95 -1.91 -1.72 -3.61
CA ALA A 95 -2.56 -1.37 -4.88
C ALA A 95 -3.83 -2.20 -5.12
N MET A 96 -3.82 -3.50 -4.78
CA MET A 96 -5.00 -4.36 -4.86
C MET A 96 -6.10 -3.91 -3.90
N SER A 97 -5.76 -3.54 -2.65
CA SER A 97 -6.73 -2.98 -1.70
C SER A 97 -7.37 -1.69 -2.24
N HIS A 98 -6.57 -0.81 -2.87
CA HIS A 98 -7.09 0.40 -3.52
C HIS A 98 -7.92 0.10 -4.78
N PHE A 99 -7.61 -0.95 -5.51
CA PHE A 99 -8.43 -1.39 -6.63
C PHE A 99 -9.83 -1.83 -6.16
N ILE A 100 -9.91 -2.66 -5.11
CA ILE A 100 -11.20 -3.05 -4.50
C ILE A 100 -11.93 -1.81 -3.95
N HIS A 101 -11.20 -0.87 -3.33
CA HIS A 101 -11.73 0.40 -2.87
C HIS A 101 -12.36 1.22 -4.01
N ALA A 102 -11.69 1.31 -5.16
CA ALA A 102 -12.23 2.01 -6.34
C ALA A 102 -13.50 1.34 -6.87
N LEU A 103 -13.53 0.00 -6.94
CA LEU A 103 -14.73 -0.74 -7.34
C LEU A 103 -15.91 -0.46 -6.42
N ALA A 104 -15.69 -0.43 -5.11
CA ALA A 104 -16.73 -0.10 -4.13
C ALA A 104 -17.22 1.36 -4.25
N ILE A 105 -16.32 2.31 -4.55
CA ILE A 105 -16.70 3.71 -4.83
C ILE A 105 -17.56 3.79 -6.10
N ILE A 106 -17.18 3.10 -7.17
CA ILE A 106 -17.93 3.06 -8.42
C ILE A 106 -19.31 2.40 -8.19
N ALA A 107 -19.35 1.32 -7.44
CA ALA A 107 -20.60 0.64 -7.08
C ALA A 107 -21.53 1.59 -6.30
N LEU A 108 -21.00 2.27 -5.27
CA LEU A 108 -21.76 3.27 -4.51
C LEU A 108 -22.29 4.38 -5.42
N TRP A 109 -21.46 4.93 -6.30
CA TRP A 109 -21.90 5.97 -7.23
C TRP A 109 -23.01 5.52 -8.16
N LYS A 110 -22.97 4.26 -8.64
CA LYS A 110 -24.01 3.71 -9.51
C LYS A 110 -25.31 3.39 -8.76
N THR A 111 -25.21 2.91 -7.53
CA THR A 111 -26.37 2.47 -6.73
C THR A 111 -27.06 3.65 -6.05
N ASP A 112 -26.28 4.61 -5.54
CA ASP A 112 -26.80 5.77 -4.80
C ASP A 112 -25.95 7.02 -5.11
N PRO A 113 -26.19 7.66 -6.27
CA PRO A 113 -25.49 8.89 -6.65
C PRO A 113 -25.71 10.03 -5.65
N GLY A 114 -26.89 10.09 -4.99
CA GLY A 114 -27.20 11.12 -3.99
C GLY A 114 -26.23 11.05 -2.81
N THR A 115 -26.14 9.89 -2.16
CA THR A 115 -25.19 9.67 -1.06
C THR A 115 -23.74 9.86 -1.52
N PHE A 116 -23.39 9.43 -2.74
CA PHE A 116 -22.03 9.64 -3.26
C PHE A 116 -21.66 11.12 -3.28
N TRP A 117 -22.51 12.01 -3.80
CA TRP A 117 -22.22 13.45 -3.87
C TRP A 117 -22.28 14.17 -2.52
N VAL A 118 -23.01 13.64 -1.54
CA VAL A 118 -22.97 14.11 -0.14
C VAL A 118 -21.61 13.78 0.50
N LEU A 119 -21.05 12.60 0.19
CA LEU A 119 -19.79 12.12 0.81
C LEU A 119 -18.54 12.61 0.09
N THR A 120 -18.66 13.14 -1.12
CA THR A 120 -17.53 13.57 -1.95
C THR A 120 -17.76 14.94 -2.59
N ASN A 121 -16.71 15.52 -3.18
CA ASN A 121 -16.74 16.76 -3.92
C ASN A 121 -15.65 16.78 -5.00
N PRO A 122 -15.70 17.70 -5.98
CA PRO A 122 -14.71 17.75 -7.07
C PRO A 122 -13.25 17.82 -6.60
N LYS A 123 -12.95 18.54 -5.52
CA LYS A 123 -11.59 18.59 -4.94
C LYS A 123 -11.14 17.23 -4.42
N SER A 124 -12.05 16.48 -3.78
CA SER A 124 -11.77 15.13 -3.30
C SER A 124 -11.55 14.14 -4.43
N ILE A 125 -12.32 14.27 -5.53
CA ILE A 125 -12.15 13.44 -6.74
C ILE A 125 -10.81 13.74 -7.39
N ALA A 126 -10.44 15.02 -7.55
CA ALA A 126 -9.17 15.41 -8.14
C ALA A 126 -7.96 14.89 -7.33
N THR A 127 -7.97 15.11 -6.01
CA THR A 127 -6.86 14.65 -5.15
C THR A 127 -6.79 13.12 -5.04
N GLY A 128 -7.93 12.46 -4.89
CA GLY A 128 -8.02 11.00 -4.87
C GLY A 128 -7.65 10.39 -6.23
N GLY A 129 -8.16 10.94 -7.32
CA GLY A 129 -7.84 10.50 -8.68
C GLY A 129 -6.35 10.60 -8.99
N THR A 130 -5.70 11.70 -8.59
CA THR A 130 -4.24 11.81 -8.71
C THR A 130 -3.52 10.69 -7.96
N ALA A 131 -3.94 10.38 -6.73
CA ALA A 131 -3.37 9.26 -5.97
C ALA A 131 -3.57 7.92 -6.70
N TYR A 132 -4.76 7.67 -7.25
CA TYR A 132 -5.04 6.45 -8.03
C TYR A 132 -4.16 6.31 -9.27
N VAL A 133 -3.90 7.39 -10.01
CA VAL A 133 -2.98 7.38 -11.15
C VAL A 133 -1.58 6.95 -10.70
N PHE A 134 -1.06 7.52 -9.60
CA PHE A 134 0.25 7.13 -9.10
C PHE A 134 0.28 5.70 -8.54
N ILE A 135 -0.78 5.24 -7.86
CA ILE A 135 -0.89 3.85 -7.40
C ILE A 135 -0.85 2.89 -8.59
N ALA A 136 -1.61 3.16 -9.65
CA ALA A 136 -1.61 2.35 -10.87
C ALA A 136 -0.24 2.34 -11.56
N LEU A 137 0.41 3.48 -11.70
CA LEU A 137 1.77 3.59 -12.25
C LEU A 137 2.80 2.82 -11.42
N LEU A 138 2.75 2.95 -10.08
CA LEU A 138 3.65 2.23 -9.17
C LEU A 138 3.43 0.72 -9.26
N ALA A 139 2.17 0.26 -9.33
CA ALA A 139 1.84 -1.16 -9.47
C ALA A 139 2.30 -1.71 -10.83
N ALA A 140 1.94 -1.05 -11.94
CA ALA A 140 2.31 -1.46 -13.29
C ALA A 140 3.84 -1.53 -13.49
N THR A 141 4.59 -0.61 -12.87
CA THR A 141 6.04 -0.55 -12.96
C THR A 141 6.79 -1.37 -11.89
N SER A 142 6.06 -2.13 -11.07
CA SER A 142 6.66 -2.99 -10.04
C SER A 142 7.18 -4.33 -10.58
N PHE A 143 6.97 -4.66 -11.86
CA PHE A 143 7.41 -5.90 -12.48
C PHE A 143 8.79 -5.74 -13.11
N ASP A 144 9.63 -6.79 -13.06
CA ASP A 144 11.02 -6.77 -13.52
C ASP A 144 11.15 -6.40 -15.02
N ARG A 145 10.17 -6.81 -15.84
CA ARG A 145 10.08 -6.42 -17.24
C ARG A 145 9.97 -4.91 -17.41
N MET A 146 9.14 -4.25 -16.58
CA MET A 146 8.94 -2.80 -16.63
C MET A 146 10.15 -2.04 -16.07
N VAL A 147 10.81 -2.59 -15.04
CA VAL A 147 12.09 -2.03 -14.53
C VAL A 147 13.14 -2.02 -15.63
N LYS A 148 13.26 -3.10 -16.40
CA LYS A 148 14.17 -3.18 -17.55
C LYS A 148 13.79 -2.21 -18.67
N ALA A 149 12.51 -2.09 -19.00
CA ALA A 149 12.03 -1.21 -20.06
C ALA A 149 12.22 0.28 -19.75
N LEU A 150 11.95 0.71 -18.50
CA LEU A 150 12.08 2.11 -18.08
C LEU A 150 13.54 2.50 -17.75
N GLY A 151 14.37 1.52 -17.45
CA GLY A 151 15.70 1.72 -16.90
C GLY A 151 15.71 2.20 -15.44
N PRO A 152 16.84 1.96 -14.72
CA PRO A 152 16.90 2.15 -13.26
C PRO A 152 16.72 3.61 -12.83
N LYS A 153 17.15 4.57 -13.66
CA LYS A 153 17.05 6.01 -13.34
C LYS A 153 15.61 6.52 -13.36
N LEU A 154 14.85 6.22 -14.43
CA LEU A 154 13.46 6.66 -14.57
C LEU A 154 12.56 5.92 -13.60
N TRP A 155 12.70 4.59 -13.53
CA TRP A 155 12.00 3.78 -12.54
C TRP A 155 12.23 4.27 -11.11
N GLY A 156 13.47 4.54 -10.73
CA GLY A 156 13.81 5.02 -9.39
C GLY A 156 13.22 6.40 -9.07
N ARG A 157 13.16 7.31 -10.06
CA ARG A 157 12.49 8.62 -9.92
C ARG A 157 10.98 8.45 -9.74
N LEU A 158 10.32 7.68 -10.61
CA LEU A 158 8.89 7.43 -10.56
C LEU A 158 8.47 6.82 -9.19
N HIS A 159 9.17 5.76 -8.75
CA HIS A 159 8.86 5.13 -7.47
C HIS A 159 9.16 6.03 -6.27
N ARG A 160 10.20 6.85 -6.33
CA ARG A 160 10.51 7.80 -5.26
C ARG A 160 9.40 8.85 -5.12
N TRP A 161 9.06 9.54 -6.21
CA TRP A 161 8.04 10.58 -6.18
C TRP A 161 6.63 10.02 -5.97
N GLY A 162 6.31 8.91 -6.63
CA GLY A 162 4.99 8.30 -6.51
C GLY A 162 4.64 7.90 -5.08
N VAL A 163 5.57 7.26 -4.35
CA VAL A 163 5.29 6.90 -2.95
C VAL A 163 5.14 8.13 -2.03
N TRP A 164 5.82 9.25 -2.33
CA TRP A 164 5.63 10.49 -1.58
C TRP A 164 4.29 11.14 -1.88
N ILE A 165 3.86 11.16 -3.14
CA ILE A 165 2.54 11.66 -3.54
C ILE A 165 1.44 10.88 -2.83
N VAL A 166 1.56 9.54 -2.80
CA VAL A 166 0.61 8.68 -2.07
C VAL A 166 0.63 8.99 -0.57
N ALA A 167 1.81 9.16 0.06
CA ALA A 167 1.91 9.51 1.48
C ALA A 167 1.21 10.83 1.78
N VAL A 168 1.47 11.86 0.98
CA VAL A 168 0.82 13.18 1.10
C VAL A 168 -0.68 13.07 0.90
N SER A 169 -1.15 12.27 -0.07
CA SER A 169 -2.58 12.03 -0.30
C SER A 169 -3.28 11.43 0.92
N PHE A 170 -2.64 10.49 1.65
CA PHE A 170 -3.17 9.97 2.91
C PHE A 170 -3.33 11.05 3.97
N ILE A 171 -2.33 11.95 4.10
CA ILE A 171 -2.39 13.07 5.05
C ILE A 171 -3.57 13.99 4.71
N PHE A 172 -3.70 14.41 3.45
CA PHE A 172 -4.80 15.28 3.03
C PHE A 172 -6.16 14.62 3.18
N THR A 173 -6.30 13.37 2.73
CA THR A 173 -7.59 12.66 2.74
C THR A 173 -8.09 12.43 4.16
N ASN A 174 -7.21 12.08 5.10
CA ASN A 174 -7.60 11.90 6.49
C ASN A 174 -7.63 13.23 7.25
N GLY A 175 -6.69 14.14 6.99
CA GLY A 175 -6.58 15.44 7.67
C GLY A 175 -7.86 16.27 7.56
N LYS A 176 -8.46 16.37 6.38
CA LYS A 176 -9.72 17.10 6.17
C LYS A 176 -10.93 16.50 6.93
N ARG A 177 -10.80 15.25 7.42
CA ARG A 177 -11.86 14.55 8.17
C ARG A 177 -11.66 14.63 9.69
N ILE A 178 -10.54 15.16 10.18
CA ILE A 178 -10.28 15.32 11.62
C ILE A 178 -11.39 16.12 12.32
N PRO A 179 -11.94 17.23 11.74
CA PRO A 179 -13.06 17.93 12.35
C PRO A 179 -14.34 17.10 12.50
N VAL A 180 -14.52 16.07 11.69
CA VAL A 180 -15.66 15.14 11.77
C VAL A 180 -15.43 14.09 12.86
N SER A 181 -14.20 13.61 13.03
CA SER A 181 -13.86 12.65 14.07
C SER A 181 -12.34 12.62 14.30
N LEU A 182 -11.92 12.72 15.56
CA LEU A 182 -10.51 12.65 15.95
C LEU A 182 -9.82 11.33 15.57
N TRP A 183 -10.57 10.26 15.33
CA TRP A 183 -10.01 8.99 14.83
C TRP A 183 -9.27 9.13 13.50
N TYR A 184 -9.59 10.14 12.69
CA TYR A 184 -8.86 10.45 11.45
C TYR A 184 -7.48 11.08 11.69
N ALA A 185 -7.16 11.52 12.90
CA ALA A 185 -5.82 11.98 13.26
C ALA A 185 -4.82 10.80 13.32
N LEU A 186 -5.26 9.59 13.73
CA LEU A 186 -4.39 8.42 13.83
C LEU A 186 -3.68 8.07 12.50
N PRO A 187 -4.37 7.93 11.36
CA PRO A 187 -3.74 7.77 10.06
C PRO A 187 -2.71 8.85 9.74
N VAL A 188 -3.02 10.11 10.02
CA VAL A 188 -2.12 11.25 9.75
C VAL A 188 -0.85 11.13 10.59
N VAL A 189 -0.98 10.88 11.89
CA VAL A 189 0.15 10.70 12.82
C VAL A 189 1.02 9.53 12.39
N LEU A 190 0.42 8.40 12.01
CA LEU A 190 1.17 7.21 11.55
C LEU A 190 1.98 7.48 10.27
N VAL A 191 1.39 8.17 9.30
CA VAL A 191 2.10 8.53 8.06
C VAL A 191 3.25 9.49 8.37
N ILE A 192 3.02 10.52 9.17
CA ILE A 192 4.05 11.48 9.60
C ILE A 192 5.17 10.76 10.36
N ALA A 193 4.84 9.86 11.30
CA ALA A 193 5.82 9.09 12.04
C ALA A 193 6.73 8.25 11.11
N VAL A 194 6.16 7.60 10.09
CA VAL A 194 6.94 6.86 9.11
C VAL A 194 7.78 7.80 8.23
N ILE A 195 7.30 8.98 7.89
CA ILE A 195 8.08 10.01 7.17
C ILE A 195 9.30 10.41 8.02
N VAL A 196 9.11 10.75 9.28
CA VAL A 196 10.19 11.10 10.21
C VAL A 196 11.20 9.96 10.33
N LEU A 197 10.71 8.73 10.51
CA LEU A 197 11.54 7.53 10.56
C LEU A 197 12.44 7.40 9.32
N ARG A 198 11.90 7.62 8.12
CA ARG A 198 12.65 7.56 6.86
C ARG A 198 13.72 8.64 6.76
N VAL A 199 13.41 9.87 7.22
CA VAL A 199 14.37 10.98 7.25
C VAL A 199 15.51 10.66 8.22
N VAL A 200 15.20 10.20 9.42
CA VAL A 200 16.21 9.81 10.44
C VAL A 200 17.12 8.68 9.91
N ALA A 201 16.53 7.62 9.34
CA ALA A 201 17.30 6.52 8.75
C ALA A 201 18.23 6.99 7.62
N GLY A 202 17.75 7.92 6.79
CA GLY A 202 18.56 8.52 5.72
C GLY A 202 19.72 9.37 6.24
N ARG A 203 19.47 10.18 7.29
CA ARG A 203 20.52 11.02 7.91
C ARG A 203 21.60 10.17 8.60
N ARG A 204 21.23 9.12 9.34
CA ARG A 204 22.18 8.20 9.99
C ARG A 204 23.10 7.54 8.96
N GLN A 205 22.55 7.08 7.84
CA GLN A 205 23.36 6.45 6.79
C GLN A 205 24.35 7.42 6.16
N ARG A 206 23.96 8.67 5.91
CA ARG A 206 24.87 9.70 5.37
C ARG A 206 26.01 10.01 6.34
N ARG A 207 25.73 10.11 7.64
CA ARG A 207 26.76 10.34 8.65
C ARG A 207 27.75 9.17 8.74
N ALA A 208 27.27 7.93 8.70
CA ALA A 208 28.11 6.74 8.71
C ALA A 208 28.96 6.56 7.43
N ALA A 209 28.60 7.21 6.32
CA ALA A 209 29.38 7.19 5.08
C ALA A 209 30.43 8.31 5.01
N LEU A 210 30.40 9.26 5.93
CA LEU A 210 31.34 10.40 6.03
C LEU A 210 32.34 10.24 7.18
N ALA A 211 32.13 9.26 8.06
CA ALA A 211 33.03 8.88 9.16
C ALA A 211 33.90 7.70 8.75
#